data_a80173ada1f1c18767644e66d0f58693
#
_entry.id   a80173ada1f1c18767644e66d0f58693
#
_cell.length_a   1.000
_cell.length_b   1.000
_cell.length_c   1.000
_cell.angle_alpha   90.00
_cell.angle_beta   90.00
_cell.angle_gamma   90.00
#
_symmetry.space_group_name_H-M   'P 1'
#
loop_
_entity.id
_entity.type
_entity.pdbx_description
1 polymer ?
#
loop_
_entity_poly.entity_id
_entity_poly.type
_entity_poly.pdbx_seq_one_letter_code
_entity_poly.pdbx_strand_id
1 'polypeptide(L)'
;MIRNNNMEELALVYNMFQRRQASFELLRKHLAEFIVAEGSKLVSEEVKNDDLVVKMIDLRERVSGIQSKAMEKDAHIDMTIKMAFEKVVNVDNRTAKALVFYLDEMLKKDFKNINEAELTERLDKVIHIFRYLTDKDVFEGFYVNSFAKRLLEQRQICEDAETALVLKLKEECGCQFTQRLEVMFKDMKMSDELCQEFKSSPTSQGLEIDFSVKVITQGQWPNDKKETQFFQQIP
;
A
#
# COMPACT_ATOMS: atom_id res chain seq x y z
N MET A 1 -24.19 21.26 2.99
CA MET A 1 -23.10 21.70 3.89
C MET A 1 -21.84 20.85 3.63
N ILE A 2 -21.79 19.55 3.89
CA ILE A 2 -20.59 18.71 3.67
C ILE A 2 -20.08 18.79 2.21
N ARG A 3 -20.97 18.73 1.21
CA ARG A 3 -20.61 18.87 -0.21
C ARG A 3 -20.06 20.24 -0.59
N ASN A 4 -20.53 21.30 0.06
CA ASN A 4 -20.14 22.70 -0.23
C ASN A 4 -18.93 23.16 0.57
N ASN A 5 -18.35 22.28 1.41
CA ASN A 5 -17.14 22.55 2.20
C ASN A 5 -17.25 23.78 3.13
N ASN A 6 -18.47 24.10 3.61
CA ASN A 6 -18.69 25.23 4.53
C ASN A 6 -18.40 24.76 5.96
N MET A 7 -17.14 24.97 6.40
CA MET A 7 -16.64 24.49 7.68
C MET A 7 -17.27 25.19 8.87
N GLU A 8 -17.57 26.48 8.76
CA GLU A 8 -18.17 27.27 9.85
C GLU A 8 -19.59 26.78 10.16
N GLU A 9 -20.42 26.60 9.14
CA GLU A 9 -21.76 26.04 9.32
C GLU A 9 -21.73 24.61 9.86
N LEU A 10 -20.78 23.78 9.40
CA LEU A 10 -20.62 22.42 9.89
C LEU A 10 -20.22 22.40 11.37
N ALA A 11 -19.33 23.28 11.81
CA ALA A 11 -18.94 23.39 13.21
C ALA A 11 -20.12 23.84 14.09
N LEU A 12 -20.94 24.78 13.61
CA LEU A 12 -22.16 25.19 14.32
C LEU A 12 -23.15 24.03 14.45
N VAL A 13 -23.40 23.28 13.37
CA VAL A 13 -24.28 22.12 13.38
C VAL A 13 -23.75 21.05 14.33
N TYR A 14 -22.44 20.76 14.29
CA TYR A 14 -21.81 19.81 15.19
C TYR A 14 -22.02 20.21 16.66
N ASN A 15 -21.71 21.46 17.01
CA ASN A 15 -21.87 21.99 18.38
C ASN A 15 -23.32 21.98 18.87
N MET A 16 -24.29 22.14 17.98
CA MET A 16 -25.72 22.02 18.31
C MET A 16 -26.13 20.56 18.50
N PHE A 17 -25.68 19.69 17.62
CA PHE A 17 -26.15 18.30 17.55
C PHE A 17 -25.51 17.42 18.63
N GLN A 18 -24.26 17.65 19.01
CA GLN A 18 -23.59 16.90 20.07
C GLN A 18 -24.32 16.97 21.45
N ARG A 19 -25.13 18.01 21.66
CA ARG A 19 -25.89 18.19 22.91
C ARG A 19 -27.05 17.20 23.07
N ARG A 20 -27.53 16.59 21.99
CA ARG A 20 -28.64 15.61 22.00
C ARG A 20 -28.23 14.37 21.24
N GLN A 21 -28.27 13.21 21.91
CA GLN A 21 -27.86 11.93 21.32
C GLN A 21 -28.54 11.63 20.00
N ALA A 22 -29.87 11.76 19.89
CA ALA A 22 -30.61 11.50 18.66
C ALA A 22 -30.16 12.42 17.48
N SER A 23 -29.85 13.69 17.77
CA SER A 23 -29.37 14.61 16.74
C SER A 23 -27.95 14.27 16.32
N PHE A 24 -27.09 13.87 17.26
CA PHE A 24 -25.73 13.47 17.00
C PHE A 24 -25.67 12.17 16.17
N GLU A 25 -26.54 11.20 16.46
CA GLU A 25 -26.68 9.97 15.64
C GLU A 25 -27.11 10.30 14.21
N LEU A 26 -28.02 11.25 14.02
CA LEU A 26 -28.42 11.72 12.71
C LEU A 26 -27.27 12.34 11.93
N LEU A 27 -26.46 13.18 12.59
CA LEU A 27 -25.26 13.79 11.98
C LEU A 27 -24.26 12.69 11.53
N ARG A 28 -23.99 11.71 12.38
CA ARG A 28 -23.11 10.58 12.07
C ARG A 28 -23.63 9.77 10.89
N LYS A 29 -24.95 9.50 10.85
CA LYS A 29 -25.59 8.80 9.75
C LYS A 29 -25.39 9.53 8.43
N HIS A 30 -25.66 10.82 8.37
CA HIS A 30 -25.46 11.60 7.15
C HIS A 30 -24.00 11.73 6.72
N LEU A 31 -23.07 11.79 7.67
CA LEU A 31 -21.64 11.77 7.36
C LEU A 31 -21.25 10.41 6.73
N ALA A 32 -21.73 9.30 7.30
CA ALA A 32 -21.47 7.98 6.75
C ALA A 32 -22.11 7.82 5.35
N GLU A 33 -23.35 8.24 5.16
CA GLU A 33 -24.03 8.23 3.86
C GLU A 33 -23.28 9.05 2.80
N PHE A 34 -22.76 10.21 3.18
CA PHE A 34 -21.95 11.02 2.29
C PHE A 34 -20.66 10.29 1.85
N ILE A 35 -19.91 9.72 2.80
CA ILE A 35 -18.66 9.00 2.51
C ILE A 35 -18.95 7.78 1.62
N VAL A 36 -19.97 7.00 1.96
CA VAL A 36 -20.34 5.82 1.17
C VAL A 36 -20.81 6.22 -0.23
N ALA A 37 -21.61 7.27 -0.37
CA ALA A 37 -22.09 7.72 -1.67
C ALA A 37 -20.98 8.22 -2.59
N GLU A 38 -20.05 9.02 -2.06
CA GLU A 38 -18.90 9.49 -2.84
C GLU A 38 -17.91 8.36 -3.14
N GLY A 39 -17.61 7.53 -2.14
CA GLY A 39 -16.68 6.40 -2.31
C GLY A 39 -17.21 5.32 -3.25
N SER A 40 -18.51 4.97 -3.17
CA SER A 40 -19.12 3.97 -4.08
C SER A 40 -19.09 4.43 -5.54
N LYS A 41 -19.19 5.72 -5.83
CA LYS A 41 -19.01 6.23 -7.20
C LYS A 41 -17.60 5.93 -7.71
N LEU A 42 -16.57 6.12 -6.87
CA LEU A 42 -15.18 5.86 -7.26
C LEU A 42 -14.94 4.39 -7.57
N VAL A 43 -15.55 3.48 -6.80
CA VAL A 43 -15.41 2.03 -7.01
C VAL A 43 -16.25 1.55 -8.19
N SER A 44 -17.44 2.12 -8.44
CA SER A 44 -18.37 1.70 -9.51
C SER A 44 -17.97 2.20 -10.89
N GLU A 45 -17.24 3.31 -11.00
CA GLU A 45 -16.76 3.84 -12.26
C GLU A 45 -15.67 2.93 -12.84
N GLU A 46 -15.56 2.86 -14.18
CA GLU A 46 -14.43 2.23 -14.88
C GLU A 46 -13.16 3.13 -14.78
N VAL A 47 -12.82 3.50 -13.55
CA VAL A 47 -11.63 4.30 -13.25
C VAL A 47 -10.41 3.38 -13.31
N LYS A 48 -9.32 3.86 -13.88
CA LYS A 48 -8.03 3.15 -13.82
C LYS A 48 -7.59 2.97 -12.35
N ASN A 49 -6.90 1.89 -12.08
CA ASN A 49 -6.50 1.55 -10.71
C ASN A 49 -5.69 2.67 -10.01
N ASP A 50 -4.82 3.36 -10.75
CA ASP A 50 -4.02 4.48 -10.23
C ASP A 50 -4.90 5.65 -9.77
N ASP A 51 -5.86 6.04 -10.62
CA ASP A 51 -6.77 7.13 -10.32
C ASP A 51 -7.71 6.78 -9.15
N LEU A 52 -8.07 5.49 -8.99
CA LEU A 52 -8.90 5.05 -7.88
C LEU A 52 -8.23 5.34 -6.53
N VAL A 53 -6.95 4.97 -6.38
CA VAL A 53 -6.21 5.16 -5.13
C VAL A 53 -6.04 6.64 -4.83
N VAL A 54 -5.65 7.44 -5.84
CA VAL A 54 -5.50 8.90 -5.68
C VAL A 54 -6.81 9.55 -5.24
N LYS A 55 -7.91 9.25 -5.92
CA LYS A 55 -9.24 9.78 -5.57
C LYS A 55 -9.72 9.33 -4.17
N MET A 56 -9.37 8.09 -3.77
CA MET A 56 -9.66 7.60 -2.41
C MET A 56 -8.85 8.36 -1.35
N ILE A 57 -7.58 8.62 -1.61
CA ILE A 57 -6.73 9.44 -0.74
C ILE A 57 -7.32 10.85 -0.62
N ASP A 58 -7.67 11.49 -1.75
CA ASP A 58 -8.27 12.82 -1.77
C ASP A 58 -9.59 12.88 -0.98
N LEU A 59 -10.45 11.86 -1.15
CA LEU A 59 -11.69 11.75 -0.37
C LEU A 59 -11.39 11.64 1.13
N ARG A 60 -10.40 10.82 1.50
CA ARG A 60 -9.98 10.63 2.90
C ARG A 60 -9.40 11.91 3.49
N GLU A 61 -8.55 12.64 2.77
CA GLU A 61 -7.98 13.91 3.20
C GLU A 61 -9.07 14.98 3.38
N ARG A 62 -10.03 15.06 2.45
CA ARG A 62 -11.17 15.96 2.55
C ARG A 62 -12.01 15.67 3.80
N VAL A 63 -12.33 14.41 4.06
CA VAL A 63 -13.09 14.01 5.26
C VAL A 63 -12.30 14.28 6.53
N SER A 64 -11.00 14.03 6.55
CA SER A 64 -10.11 14.36 7.67
C SER A 64 -10.03 15.86 7.93
N GLY A 65 -10.00 16.67 6.86
CA GLY A 65 -10.05 18.12 6.96
C GLY A 65 -11.37 18.63 7.55
N ILE A 66 -12.49 18.03 7.17
CA ILE A 66 -13.81 18.33 7.76
C ILE A 66 -13.82 18.00 9.24
N GLN A 67 -13.36 16.80 9.60
CA GLN A 67 -13.32 16.37 10.98
C GLN A 67 -12.45 17.27 11.86
N SER A 68 -11.23 17.55 11.41
CA SER A 68 -10.28 18.35 12.21
C SER A 68 -10.71 19.79 12.41
N LYS A 69 -11.41 20.38 11.43
CA LYS A 69 -11.82 21.79 11.46
C LYS A 69 -13.21 22.01 12.05
N ALA A 70 -14.13 21.06 11.91
CA ALA A 70 -15.52 21.25 12.25
C ALA A 70 -16.07 20.30 13.33
N MET A 71 -15.36 19.20 13.67
CA MET A 71 -15.89 18.14 14.55
C MET A 71 -14.94 17.76 15.69
N GLU A 72 -13.98 18.60 16.05
CA GLU A 72 -13.11 18.51 17.25
C GLU A 72 -12.41 17.15 17.45
N LYS A 73 -12.20 16.36 16.38
CA LYS A 73 -11.63 14.99 16.46
C LYS A 73 -12.39 14.07 17.42
N ASP A 74 -13.71 14.13 17.42
CA ASP A 74 -14.55 13.27 18.24
C ASP A 74 -14.37 11.78 17.88
N ALA A 75 -14.18 10.93 18.90
CA ALA A 75 -13.95 9.49 18.73
C ALA A 75 -15.12 8.75 18.06
N HIS A 76 -16.37 9.21 18.29
CA HIS A 76 -17.54 8.62 17.64
C HIS A 76 -17.61 8.98 16.14
N ILE A 77 -17.14 10.18 15.80
CA ILE A 77 -17.00 10.60 14.40
C ILE A 77 -15.88 9.80 13.73
N ASP A 78 -14.73 9.60 14.40
CA ASP A 78 -13.63 8.74 13.91
C ASP A 78 -14.13 7.34 13.58
N MET A 79 -14.87 6.73 14.51
CA MET A 79 -15.45 5.40 14.30
C MET A 79 -16.43 5.37 13.11
N THR A 80 -17.23 6.41 12.97
CA THR A 80 -18.18 6.54 11.86
C THR A 80 -17.48 6.65 10.51
N ILE A 81 -16.43 7.46 10.43
CA ILE A 81 -15.59 7.60 9.24
C ILE A 81 -14.93 6.26 8.88
N LYS A 82 -14.32 5.60 9.88
CA LYS A 82 -13.70 4.29 9.69
C LYS A 82 -14.69 3.28 9.09
N MET A 83 -15.85 3.09 9.74
CA MET A 83 -16.88 2.15 9.27
C MET A 83 -17.42 2.50 7.87
N ALA A 84 -17.52 3.79 7.54
CA ALA A 84 -17.98 4.20 6.22
C ALA A 84 -16.93 3.89 5.13
N PHE A 85 -15.64 4.14 5.38
CA PHE A 85 -14.56 3.77 4.46
C PHE A 85 -14.42 2.25 4.34
N GLU A 86 -14.52 1.49 5.42
CA GLU A 86 -14.52 0.02 5.38
C GLU A 86 -15.60 -0.52 4.45
N LYS A 87 -16.81 0.05 4.48
CA LYS A 87 -17.89 -0.34 3.56
C LYS A 87 -17.57 -0.07 2.10
N VAL A 88 -16.87 1.02 1.80
CA VAL A 88 -16.50 1.38 0.43
C VAL A 88 -15.35 0.53 -0.09
N VAL A 89 -14.31 0.37 0.72
CA VAL A 89 -13.05 -0.25 0.34
C VAL A 89 -13.20 -1.76 0.13
N ASN A 90 -14.12 -2.40 0.88
CA ASN A 90 -14.34 -3.85 0.89
C ASN A 90 -15.55 -4.31 0.07
N VAL A 91 -16.01 -3.53 -0.89
CA VAL A 91 -17.08 -3.96 -1.82
C VAL A 91 -16.62 -5.15 -2.66
N ASP A 92 -15.37 -5.09 -3.11
CA ASP A 92 -14.70 -6.17 -3.84
C ASP A 92 -13.17 -6.09 -3.64
N ASN A 93 -12.42 -7.01 -4.27
CA ASN A 93 -10.96 -7.05 -4.20
C ASN A 93 -10.27 -6.00 -5.10
N ARG A 94 -11.01 -5.13 -5.77
CA ARG A 94 -10.48 -4.14 -6.70
C ARG A 94 -9.59 -3.12 -5.99
N THR A 95 -10.02 -2.66 -4.80
CA THR A 95 -9.25 -1.69 -4.03
C THR A 95 -7.91 -2.26 -3.58
N ALA A 96 -7.87 -3.52 -3.13
CA ALA A 96 -6.62 -4.18 -2.75
C ALA A 96 -5.65 -4.29 -3.95
N LYS A 97 -6.15 -4.69 -5.12
CA LYS A 97 -5.37 -4.73 -6.37
C LYS A 97 -4.88 -3.34 -6.80
N ALA A 98 -5.75 -2.35 -6.72
CA ALA A 98 -5.41 -0.97 -7.08
C ALA A 98 -4.32 -0.40 -6.17
N LEU A 99 -4.38 -0.67 -4.86
CA LEU A 99 -3.34 -0.26 -3.91
C LEU A 99 -1.99 -0.89 -4.25
N VAL A 100 -1.95 -2.19 -4.56
CA VAL A 100 -0.71 -2.87 -4.97
C VAL A 100 -0.17 -2.26 -6.26
N PHE A 101 -1.03 -2.04 -7.25
CA PHE A 101 -0.63 -1.44 -8.52
C PHE A 101 -0.08 -0.02 -8.35
N TYR A 102 -0.77 0.81 -7.55
CA TYR A 102 -0.33 2.16 -7.24
C TYR A 102 1.03 2.18 -6.53
N LEU A 103 1.23 1.31 -5.53
CA LEU A 103 2.52 1.13 -4.85
C LEU A 103 3.61 0.68 -5.82
N ASP A 104 3.31 -0.28 -6.69
CA ASP A 104 4.25 -0.80 -7.68
C ASP A 104 4.72 0.29 -8.64
N GLU A 105 3.80 1.09 -9.17
CA GLU A 105 4.11 2.23 -10.03
C GLU A 105 4.88 3.34 -9.31
N MET A 106 4.49 3.64 -8.07
CA MET A 106 5.17 4.61 -7.23
C MET A 106 6.61 4.17 -6.95
N LEU A 107 6.81 2.89 -6.58
CA LEU A 107 8.12 2.32 -6.26
C LEU A 107 9.04 2.17 -7.49
N LYS A 108 8.49 2.12 -8.71
CA LYS A 108 9.26 2.06 -9.97
C LYS A 108 9.72 3.41 -10.49
N LYS A 109 8.89 4.43 -10.38
CA LYS A 109 9.06 5.68 -11.15
C LYS A 109 9.80 6.79 -10.42
N ASP A 110 9.61 6.94 -9.12
CA ASP A 110 9.79 8.25 -8.49
C ASP A 110 11.05 8.44 -7.63
N PHE A 111 11.90 7.42 -7.43
CA PHE A 111 12.86 7.47 -6.33
C PHE A 111 14.18 8.22 -6.56
N LYS A 112 14.51 8.60 -7.79
CA LYS A 112 15.78 9.31 -8.02
C LYS A 112 15.77 10.77 -7.55
N ASN A 113 14.59 11.35 -7.30
CA ASN A 113 14.40 12.77 -7.01
C ASN A 113 13.47 13.09 -5.83
N ILE A 114 12.95 12.09 -5.10
CA ILE A 114 12.02 12.32 -3.98
C ILE A 114 12.79 12.39 -2.67
N ASN A 115 12.46 13.40 -1.85
CA ASN A 115 12.93 13.51 -0.48
C ASN A 115 12.29 12.42 0.39
N GLU A 116 13.06 11.86 1.33
CA GLU A 116 12.61 10.85 2.31
C GLU A 116 11.33 11.25 3.05
N ALA A 117 11.18 12.53 3.39
CA ALA A 117 9.98 13.05 4.02
C ALA A 117 8.75 12.95 3.12
N GLU A 118 8.87 13.27 1.84
CA GLU A 118 7.78 13.19 0.86
C GLU A 118 7.39 11.73 0.59
N LEU A 119 8.38 10.83 0.52
CA LEU A 119 8.14 9.40 0.41
C LEU A 119 7.33 8.88 1.60
N THR A 120 7.76 9.22 2.81
CA THR A 120 7.09 8.83 4.04
C THR A 120 5.64 9.32 4.05
N GLU A 121 5.39 10.57 3.68
CA GLU A 121 4.04 11.14 3.61
C GLU A 121 3.16 10.38 2.59
N ARG A 122 3.69 10.09 1.40
CA ARG A 122 2.96 9.34 0.37
C ARG A 122 2.63 7.92 0.83
N LEU A 123 3.59 7.23 1.46
CA LEU A 123 3.37 5.91 2.04
C LEU A 123 2.30 5.95 3.15
N ASP A 124 2.33 6.96 4.03
CA ASP A 124 1.34 7.11 5.09
C ASP A 124 -0.07 7.26 4.54
N LYS A 125 -0.25 8.02 3.46
CA LYS A 125 -1.55 8.18 2.80
C LYS A 125 -2.08 6.85 2.27
N VAL A 126 -1.21 6.03 1.66
CA VAL A 126 -1.58 4.69 1.18
C VAL A 126 -1.91 3.75 2.35
N ILE A 127 -1.08 3.75 3.40
CA ILE A 127 -1.31 2.93 4.59
C ILE A 127 -2.63 3.30 5.28
N HIS A 128 -3.02 4.56 5.26
CA HIS A 128 -4.34 4.97 5.76
C HIS A 128 -5.51 4.30 5.02
N ILE A 129 -5.42 4.13 3.69
CA ILE A 129 -6.44 3.39 2.94
C ILE A 129 -6.33 1.89 3.19
N PHE A 130 -5.10 1.35 3.24
CA PHE A 130 -4.83 -0.06 3.56
C PHE A 130 -5.44 -0.49 4.92
N ARG A 131 -5.45 0.39 5.92
CA ARG A 131 -6.07 0.12 7.24
C ARG A 131 -7.55 -0.25 7.15
N TYR A 132 -8.26 0.24 6.15
CA TYR A 132 -9.68 -0.05 5.94
C TYR A 132 -9.93 -1.40 5.24
N LEU A 133 -8.90 -2.05 4.69
CA LEU A 133 -9.03 -3.38 4.12
C LEU A 133 -9.31 -4.42 5.21
N THR A 134 -10.36 -5.23 5.01
CA THR A 134 -10.68 -6.37 5.87
C THR A 134 -9.79 -7.54 5.53
N ASP A 135 -9.75 -7.91 4.23
CA ASP A 135 -9.00 -9.07 3.74
C ASP A 135 -7.57 -8.66 3.33
N LYS A 136 -6.72 -8.43 4.34
CA LYS A 136 -5.32 -8.03 4.13
C LYS A 136 -4.49 -9.11 3.44
N ASP A 137 -4.85 -10.38 3.60
CA ASP A 137 -4.20 -11.51 2.94
C ASP A 137 -4.32 -11.45 1.41
N VAL A 138 -5.44 -10.89 0.91
CA VAL A 138 -5.63 -10.65 -0.53
C VAL A 138 -4.64 -9.61 -1.04
N PHE A 139 -4.45 -8.53 -0.29
CA PHE A 139 -3.43 -7.53 -0.61
C PHE A 139 -2.02 -8.15 -0.57
N GLU A 140 -1.69 -8.91 0.49
CA GLU A 140 -0.40 -9.59 0.63
C GLU A 140 -0.10 -10.46 -0.60
N GLY A 141 -1.06 -11.31 -1.01
CA GLY A 141 -0.90 -12.18 -2.16
C GLY A 141 -0.57 -11.44 -3.46
N PHE A 142 -1.22 -10.29 -3.72
CA PHE A 142 -0.90 -9.45 -4.87
C PHE A 142 0.45 -8.73 -4.70
N TYR A 143 0.72 -8.21 -3.50
CA TYR A 143 1.92 -7.44 -3.24
C TYR A 143 3.18 -8.32 -3.34
N VAL A 144 3.17 -9.52 -2.78
CA VAL A 144 4.28 -10.49 -2.89
C VAL A 144 4.63 -10.79 -4.35
N ASN A 145 3.63 -10.94 -5.22
CA ASN A 145 3.89 -11.17 -6.65
C ASN A 145 4.56 -9.97 -7.33
N SER A 146 4.07 -8.75 -7.08
CA SER A 146 4.66 -7.54 -7.62
C SER A 146 6.06 -7.28 -7.07
N PHE A 147 6.24 -7.52 -5.78
CA PHE A 147 7.52 -7.39 -5.08
C PHE A 147 8.57 -8.36 -5.63
N ALA A 148 8.21 -9.65 -5.81
CA ALA A 148 9.09 -10.64 -6.42
C ALA A 148 9.57 -10.22 -7.81
N LYS A 149 8.66 -9.72 -8.65
CA LYS A 149 9.01 -9.23 -9.98
C LYS A 149 9.99 -8.07 -9.92
N ARG A 150 9.77 -7.10 -9.03
CA ARG A 150 10.69 -5.97 -8.88
C ARG A 150 12.07 -6.44 -8.43
N LEU A 151 12.14 -7.34 -7.45
CA LEU A 151 13.42 -7.87 -6.94
C LEU A 151 14.21 -8.66 -7.98
N LEU A 152 13.52 -9.40 -8.85
CA LEU A 152 14.18 -10.27 -9.84
C LEU A 152 14.48 -9.56 -11.17
N GLU A 153 13.60 -8.66 -11.62
CA GLU A 153 13.65 -8.07 -12.96
C GLU A 153 14.32 -6.69 -12.97
N GLN A 154 14.26 -5.95 -11.87
CA GLN A 154 14.79 -4.58 -11.84
C GLN A 154 16.25 -4.53 -11.39
N ARG A 155 17.07 -3.89 -12.21
CA ARG A 155 18.50 -3.66 -11.90
C ARG A 155 18.73 -2.59 -10.81
N GLN A 156 17.75 -1.74 -10.56
CA GLN A 156 17.82 -0.67 -9.55
C GLN A 156 16.50 -0.62 -8.78
N ILE A 157 16.52 -1.14 -7.58
CA ILE A 157 15.44 -1.03 -6.61
C ILE A 157 15.85 0.04 -5.62
N CYS A 158 14.91 0.89 -5.21
CA CYS A 158 15.12 1.76 -4.07
C CYS A 158 14.90 0.95 -2.78
N GLU A 159 15.96 0.33 -2.28
CA GLU A 159 15.88 -0.51 -1.07
C GLU A 159 15.31 0.25 0.13
N ASP A 160 15.62 1.54 0.26
CA ASP A 160 15.14 2.38 1.37
C ASP A 160 13.63 2.52 1.34
N ALA A 161 13.05 2.71 0.16
CA ALA A 161 11.61 2.86 0.00
C ALA A 161 10.84 1.56 0.22
N GLU A 162 11.36 0.46 -0.31
CA GLU A 162 10.78 -0.86 -0.08
C GLU A 162 10.87 -1.23 1.41
N THR A 163 12.01 -0.96 2.05
CA THR A 163 12.20 -1.19 3.48
C THR A 163 11.23 -0.33 4.32
N ALA A 164 11.08 0.95 3.98
CA ALA A 164 10.14 1.83 4.66
C ALA A 164 8.68 1.33 4.54
N LEU A 165 8.28 0.85 3.37
CA LEU A 165 6.95 0.27 3.19
C LEU A 165 6.76 -1.02 4.00
N VAL A 166 7.74 -1.94 3.96
CA VAL A 166 7.68 -3.19 4.73
C VAL A 166 7.61 -2.91 6.22
N LEU A 167 8.35 -1.92 6.73
CA LEU A 167 8.27 -1.49 8.14
C LEU A 167 6.87 -0.98 8.50
N LYS A 168 6.26 -0.13 7.66
CA LYS A 168 4.90 0.36 7.90
C LYS A 168 3.85 -0.78 7.85
N LEU A 169 3.98 -1.73 6.93
CA LEU A 169 3.13 -2.91 6.89
C LEU A 169 3.31 -3.79 8.14
N LYS A 170 4.54 -3.91 8.65
CA LYS A 170 4.86 -4.63 9.88
C LYS A 170 4.23 -3.98 11.11
N GLU A 171 4.26 -2.66 11.20
CA GLU A 171 3.60 -1.91 12.27
C GLU A 171 2.08 -2.10 12.27
N GLU A 172 1.45 -2.19 11.09
CA GLU A 172 0.01 -2.35 10.95
C GLU A 172 -0.50 -3.77 11.12
N CYS A 173 0.25 -4.77 10.65
CA CYS A 173 -0.20 -6.16 10.57
C CYS A 173 0.63 -7.13 11.42
N GLY A 174 1.75 -6.69 11.95
CA GLY A 174 2.68 -7.52 12.70
C GLY A 174 3.71 -8.25 11.83
N CYS A 175 4.69 -8.86 12.50
CA CYS A 175 5.85 -9.49 11.83
C CYS A 175 5.49 -10.71 10.97
N GLN A 176 4.41 -11.41 11.32
CA GLN A 176 3.98 -12.59 10.56
C GLN A 176 3.54 -12.25 9.13
N PHE A 177 2.89 -11.09 8.96
CA PHE A 177 2.46 -10.59 7.66
C PHE A 177 3.65 -10.22 6.75
N THR A 178 4.73 -9.67 7.30
CA THR A 178 5.90 -9.23 6.53
C THR A 178 7.01 -10.25 6.42
N GLN A 179 6.93 -11.38 7.13
CA GLN A 179 7.99 -12.38 7.19
C GLN A 179 8.47 -12.83 5.81
N ARG A 180 7.53 -13.06 4.91
CA ARG A 180 7.80 -13.50 3.55
C ARG A 180 8.58 -12.45 2.75
N LEU A 181 8.19 -11.18 2.87
CA LEU A 181 8.87 -10.06 2.22
C LEU A 181 10.30 -9.88 2.76
N GLU A 182 10.47 -10.01 4.09
CA GLU A 182 11.78 -9.90 4.74
C GLU A 182 12.73 -11.03 4.30
N VAL A 183 12.21 -12.26 4.13
CA VAL A 183 13.01 -13.37 3.60
C VAL A 183 13.44 -13.11 2.15
N MET A 184 12.52 -12.58 1.31
CA MET A 184 12.85 -12.24 -0.07
C MET A 184 13.94 -11.17 -0.17
N PHE A 185 13.93 -10.15 0.69
CA PHE A 185 15.02 -9.18 0.79
C PHE A 185 16.35 -9.83 1.19
N LYS A 186 16.31 -10.70 2.19
CA LYS A 186 17.50 -11.40 2.66
C LYS A 186 18.10 -12.28 1.57
N ASP A 187 17.27 -12.98 0.81
CA ASP A 187 17.70 -13.81 -0.32
C ASP A 187 18.44 -12.97 -1.38
N MET A 188 17.93 -11.77 -1.69
CA MET A 188 18.59 -10.87 -2.64
C MET A 188 19.96 -10.40 -2.16
N LYS A 189 20.06 -9.94 -0.92
CA LYS A 189 21.35 -9.54 -0.32
C LYS A 189 22.36 -10.66 -0.34
N MET A 190 21.95 -11.86 0.12
CA MET A 190 22.80 -13.05 0.11
C MET A 190 23.24 -13.42 -1.31
N SER A 191 22.33 -13.31 -2.29
CA SER A 191 22.67 -13.59 -3.70
C SER A 191 23.69 -12.61 -4.24
N ASP A 192 23.59 -11.34 -3.90
CA ASP A 192 24.54 -10.31 -4.35
C ASP A 192 25.92 -10.50 -3.67
N GLU A 193 25.95 -10.84 -2.39
CA GLU A 193 27.18 -11.18 -1.66
C GLU A 193 27.87 -12.40 -2.30
N LEU A 194 27.14 -13.48 -2.56
CA LEU A 194 27.67 -14.68 -3.23
C LEU A 194 28.20 -14.39 -4.63
N CYS A 195 27.49 -13.54 -5.39
CA CYS A 195 27.96 -13.14 -6.73
C CYS A 195 29.25 -12.32 -6.66
N GLN A 196 29.38 -11.43 -5.66
CA GLN A 196 30.62 -10.63 -5.45
C GLN A 196 31.78 -11.50 -5.01
N GLU A 197 31.53 -12.43 -4.09
CA GLU A 197 32.55 -13.40 -3.63
C GLU A 197 33.04 -14.26 -4.80
N PHE A 198 32.12 -14.78 -5.61
CA PHE A 198 32.48 -15.55 -6.81
C PHE A 198 33.30 -14.72 -7.80
N LYS A 199 32.89 -13.48 -8.09
CA LYS A 199 33.61 -12.56 -9.01
C LYS A 199 35.03 -12.23 -8.51
N SER A 200 35.26 -12.28 -7.21
CA SER A 200 36.56 -12.04 -6.58
C SER A 200 37.42 -13.31 -6.52
N SER A 201 36.87 -14.49 -6.79
CA SER A 201 37.58 -15.76 -6.69
C SER A 201 38.52 -16.00 -7.89
N PRO A 202 39.60 -16.76 -7.71
CA PRO A 202 40.50 -17.14 -8.82
C PRO A 202 39.78 -17.90 -9.95
N THR A 203 38.71 -18.61 -9.62
CA THR A 203 37.92 -19.41 -10.57
C THR A 203 37.18 -18.56 -11.58
N SER A 204 36.82 -17.33 -11.23
CA SER A 204 36.13 -16.39 -12.11
C SER A 204 37.06 -15.65 -13.10
N GLN A 205 38.36 -15.60 -12.81
CA GLN A 205 39.36 -14.83 -13.60
C GLN A 205 39.59 -15.34 -15.03
N GLY A 206 39.04 -16.50 -15.38
CA GLY A 206 39.12 -17.05 -16.76
C GLY A 206 37.77 -17.07 -17.51
N LEU A 207 36.71 -16.51 -16.91
CA LEU A 207 35.39 -16.49 -17.55
C LEU A 207 35.19 -15.18 -18.30
N GLU A 208 34.98 -15.26 -19.60
CA GLU A 208 34.61 -14.11 -20.46
C GLU A 208 33.12 -13.75 -20.39
N ILE A 209 32.36 -14.45 -19.54
CA ILE A 209 30.91 -14.33 -19.41
C ILE A 209 30.57 -13.58 -18.13
N ASP A 210 29.72 -12.55 -18.22
CA ASP A 210 29.16 -11.91 -17.01
C ASP A 210 28.14 -12.83 -16.37
N PHE A 211 28.49 -13.36 -15.19
CA PHE A 211 27.71 -14.31 -14.45
C PHE A 211 26.95 -13.63 -13.32
N SER A 212 25.64 -13.87 -13.25
CA SER A 212 24.77 -13.43 -12.16
C SER A 212 23.82 -14.52 -11.79
N VAL A 213 23.72 -14.82 -10.49
CA VAL A 213 22.80 -15.83 -9.96
C VAL A 213 21.98 -15.26 -8.82
N LYS A 214 20.72 -15.66 -8.74
CA LYS A 214 19.85 -15.35 -7.60
C LYS A 214 19.49 -16.66 -6.90
N VAL A 215 19.86 -16.76 -5.63
CA VAL A 215 19.56 -17.91 -4.76
C VAL A 215 18.33 -17.53 -3.92
N ILE A 216 17.27 -18.30 -4.03
CA ILE A 216 15.98 -18.01 -3.41
C ILE A 216 15.54 -19.13 -2.48
N THR A 217 14.91 -18.76 -1.36
CA THR A 217 14.38 -19.71 -0.37
C THR A 217 13.10 -20.35 -0.88
N GLN A 218 13.08 -21.66 -0.97
CA GLN A 218 11.93 -22.43 -1.44
C GLN A 218 10.68 -22.15 -0.58
N GLY A 219 9.54 -21.95 -1.24
CA GLY A 219 8.23 -21.74 -0.58
C GLY A 219 7.97 -20.30 -0.12
N GLN A 220 8.97 -19.40 -0.16
CA GLN A 220 8.78 -18.00 0.19
C GLN A 220 8.47 -17.12 -1.03
N TRP A 221 8.95 -17.52 -2.19
CA TRP A 221 8.71 -16.83 -3.45
C TRP A 221 7.43 -17.31 -4.13
N PRO A 222 6.73 -16.45 -4.88
CA PRO A 222 5.59 -16.91 -5.67
C PRO A 222 6.06 -17.90 -6.72
N ASN A 223 5.49 -19.11 -6.71
CA ASN A 223 5.80 -20.14 -7.70
C ASN A 223 5.15 -19.77 -9.04
N ASP A 224 5.89 -19.21 -9.96
CA ASP A 224 5.55 -19.33 -11.37
C ASP A 224 5.84 -20.78 -11.77
N LYS A 225 4.78 -21.55 -12.07
CA LYS A 225 4.84 -22.95 -12.48
C LYS A 225 5.48 -23.17 -13.87
N LYS A 226 6.36 -22.30 -14.28
CA LYS A 226 7.20 -22.49 -15.45
C LYS A 226 8.57 -22.97 -14.98
N GLU A 227 8.63 -24.22 -14.54
CA GLU A 227 9.89 -24.96 -14.48
C GLU A 227 10.42 -25.09 -15.91
N THR A 228 11.23 -24.15 -16.32
CA THR A 228 12.07 -24.34 -17.50
C THR A 228 13.41 -24.85 -16.98
N GLN A 229 13.54 -26.17 -16.83
CA GLN A 229 14.81 -26.79 -16.54
C GLN A 229 15.66 -26.73 -17.82
N PHE A 230 16.55 -25.77 -17.89
CA PHE A 230 17.65 -25.79 -18.84
C PHE A 230 18.90 -26.29 -18.13
N PHE A 231 19.12 -27.60 -18.16
CA PHE A 231 20.45 -28.17 -17.93
C PHE A 231 21.20 -28.20 -19.28
N GLN A 232 21.88 -27.12 -19.60
CA GLN A 232 22.93 -27.22 -20.59
C GLN A 232 24.19 -27.69 -19.85
N GLN A 233 24.62 -28.93 -20.10
CA GLN A 233 25.94 -29.36 -19.69
C GLN A 233 26.94 -28.45 -20.43
N ILE A 234 27.65 -27.65 -19.67
CA ILE A 234 28.82 -26.92 -20.16
C ILE A 234 29.93 -28.00 -20.34
N PRO A 235 30.54 -28.10 -21.51
CA PRO A 235 31.60 -29.07 -21.79
C PRO A 235 32.83 -28.85 -20.91
#